data_9f1e1fa08d424501c91e60725fb080a8
#
_entry.id   9f1e1fa08d424501c91e60725fb080a8
#
_cell.length_a   1.000
_cell.length_b   1.000
_cell.length_c   1.000
_cell.angle_alpha   90.00
_cell.angle_beta   90.00
_cell.angle_gamma   90.00
#
_symmetry.space_group_name_H-M   'P 1'
#
loop_
_entity.id
_entity.type
_entity.pdbx_description
1 polymer ?
#
loop_
_entity_poly.entity_id
_entity_poly.type
_entity_poly.pdbx_seq_one_letter_code
_entity_poly.pdbx_strand_id
1 'polypeptide(L)' 'MRVNWRYGYLLRPPGPGCQPNDGLLLCREEDGEDLNGHHLWGWAIYSRELTGEEQEHYDLILLDRFEYKEA' A
#
# COMPACT_ATOMS: atom_id res chain seq x y z
N MET A 1 -19.60 2.68 -8.19
CA MET A 1 -18.47 3.40 -7.59
C MET A 1 -17.51 2.39 -6.97
N ARG A 2 -16.23 2.50 -7.23
CA ARG A 2 -15.22 1.62 -6.63
C ARG A 2 -14.41 2.36 -5.60
N VAL A 3 -13.97 1.64 -4.60
CA VAL A 3 -13.10 2.18 -3.56
C VAL A 3 -11.78 1.43 -3.61
N ASN A 4 -10.68 2.17 -3.56
CA ASN A 4 -9.34 1.61 -3.48
C ASN A 4 -8.64 2.16 -2.24
N TRP A 5 -7.69 1.38 -1.75
CA TRP A 5 -6.85 1.76 -0.60
C TRP A 5 -5.40 1.76 -1.04
N ARG A 6 -4.67 2.81 -0.71
CA ARG A 6 -3.25 2.92 -1.00
C ARG A 6 -2.44 2.81 0.28
N TYR A 7 -1.45 1.93 0.26
CA TYR A 7 -0.56 1.68 1.40
C TYR A 7 0.87 2.00 1.02
N GLY A 8 1.64 2.52 1.98
CA GLY A 8 3.06 2.78 1.79
C GLY A 8 3.91 1.70 2.43
N TYR A 9 5.09 1.46 1.87
CA TYR A 9 6.06 0.53 2.44
C TYR A 9 6.89 1.24 3.48
N LEU A 10 6.82 0.79 4.74
CA LEU A 10 7.62 1.34 5.83
C LEU A 10 9.05 0.81 5.79
N LEU A 11 9.25 -0.39 5.26
CA LEU A 11 10.57 -0.99 5.08
C LEU A 11 10.86 -1.16 3.61
N ARG A 12 12.15 -1.12 3.26
CA ARG A 12 12.56 -1.34 1.89
C ARG A 12 12.19 -2.77 1.46
N PRO A 13 11.37 -2.93 0.39
CA PRO A 13 10.98 -4.27 -0.03
C PRO A 13 12.19 -5.08 -0.46
N PRO A 14 12.35 -6.31 0.04
CA PRO A 14 13.47 -7.16 -0.39
C PRO A 14 13.28 -7.77 -1.77
N GLY A 15 12.06 -7.67 -2.32
CA GLY A 15 11.74 -8.23 -3.63
C GLY A 15 10.28 -8.65 -3.72
N PRO A 16 9.91 -9.45 -4.71
CA PRO A 16 8.54 -9.92 -4.88
C PRO A 16 8.05 -10.67 -3.64
N GLY A 17 6.76 -10.51 -3.31
CA GLY A 17 6.16 -11.19 -2.18
C GLY A 17 6.28 -10.47 -0.85
N CYS A 18 6.72 -9.21 -0.87
CA CYS A 18 6.81 -8.41 0.35
C CYS A 18 5.51 -7.72 0.72
N GLN A 19 4.42 -8.03 0.05
CA GLN A 19 3.10 -7.49 0.31
C GLN A 19 2.04 -8.55 0.01
N PRO A 20 0.81 -8.42 0.57
CA PRO A 20 -0.28 -9.34 0.21
C PRO A 20 -0.59 -9.25 -1.28
N ASN A 21 -0.90 -10.38 -1.90
CA ASN A 21 -1.25 -10.42 -3.31
C ASN A 21 -2.77 -10.35 -3.55
N ASP A 22 -3.57 -10.72 -2.55
CA ASP A 22 -5.02 -10.72 -2.68
C ASP A 22 -5.55 -9.29 -2.79
N GLY A 23 -6.19 -8.97 -3.90
CA GLY A 23 -6.72 -7.64 -4.16
C GLY A 23 -5.70 -6.62 -4.62
N LEU A 24 -4.45 -7.01 -4.81
CA LEU A 24 -3.41 -6.09 -5.26
C LEU A 24 -3.67 -5.68 -6.72
N LEU A 25 -3.79 -4.37 -6.94
CA LEU A 25 -4.03 -3.80 -8.26
C LEU A 25 -2.75 -3.28 -8.90
N LEU A 26 -1.95 -2.57 -8.12
CA LEU A 26 -0.75 -1.92 -8.61
C LEU A 26 0.21 -1.71 -7.44
N CYS A 27 1.49 -1.92 -7.69
CA CYS A 27 2.51 -1.58 -6.71
C CYS A 27 3.71 -0.94 -7.41
N ARG A 28 4.39 -0.06 -6.70
CA ARG A 28 5.56 0.63 -7.23
C ARG A 28 6.55 0.90 -6.11
N GLU A 29 7.82 0.66 -6.40
CA GLU A 29 8.89 1.02 -5.50
C GLU A 29 9.36 2.43 -5.88
N GLU A 30 9.28 3.36 -4.93
CA GLU A 30 9.75 4.73 -5.11
C GLU A 30 10.46 5.14 -3.84
N ASP A 31 11.72 5.58 -3.97
CA ASP A 31 12.52 5.97 -2.83
C ASP A 31 12.25 7.43 -2.46
N GLY A 32 12.12 7.68 -1.17
CA GLY A 32 12.26 9.02 -0.64
C GLY A 32 11.00 9.78 -0.30
N GLU A 33 9.84 9.17 -0.34
CA GLU A 33 8.64 9.88 0.10
C GLU A 33 8.50 9.78 1.62
N ASP A 34 8.43 10.92 2.31
CA ASP A 34 8.22 10.97 3.75
C ASP A 34 6.77 11.33 4.07
N LEU A 35 6.17 10.59 4.99
CA LEU A 35 4.83 10.86 5.47
C LEU A 35 4.78 10.68 6.98
N ASN A 36 4.37 11.72 7.70
CA ASN A 36 4.22 11.68 9.17
C ASN A 36 5.46 11.15 9.89
N GLY A 37 6.65 11.51 9.40
CA GLY A 37 7.91 11.07 9.99
C GLY A 37 8.37 9.69 9.54
N HIS A 38 7.64 9.04 8.65
CA HIS A 38 8.02 7.75 8.09
C HIS A 38 8.61 7.93 6.70
N HIS A 39 9.75 7.28 6.46
CA HIS A 39 10.33 7.21 5.14
C HIS A 39 9.66 6.07 4.38
N LEU A 40 9.03 6.38 3.26
CA LEU A 40 8.32 5.39 2.47
C LEU A 40 9.18 4.92 1.30
N TRP A 41 9.19 3.63 1.07
CA TRP A 41 9.98 2.99 0.01
C TRP A 41 9.16 2.64 -1.22
N GLY A 42 7.92 3.14 -1.28
CA GLY A 42 7.01 2.89 -2.37
C GLY A 42 5.59 2.77 -1.87
N TRP A 43 4.71 2.30 -2.74
CA TRP A 43 3.29 2.19 -2.41
C TRP A 43 2.64 1.05 -3.18
N ALA A 44 1.49 0.60 -2.67
CA ALA A 44 0.66 -0.42 -3.30
C ALA A 44 -0.80 -0.02 -3.21
N ILE A 45 -1.57 -0.29 -4.26
CA ILE A 45 -3.00 0.00 -4.31
C ILE A 45 -3.76 -1.31 -4.30
N TYR A 46 -4.76 -1.39 -3.42
CA TYR A 46 -5.58 -2.58 -3.23
C TYR A 46 -7.05 -2.27 -3.48
N SER A 47 -7.78 -3.27 -3.99
CA SER A 47 -9.23 -3.18 -4.17
C SER A 47 -9.99 -3.51 -2.88
N ARG A 48 -9.29 -3.84 -1.80
CA ARG A 48 -9.85 -4.14 -0.49
C ARG A 48 -9.02 -3.46 0.59
N GLU A 49 -9.64 -3.25 1.74
CA GLU A 49 -8.90 -2.76 2.90
C GLU A 49 -8.09 -3.90 3.50
N LEU A 50 -6.81 -3.67 3.74
CA LEU A 50 -5.97 -4.64 4.42
C LEU A 50 -6.32 -4.65 5.91
N THR A 51 -6.25 -5.83 6.53
CA THR A 51 -6.47 -5.94 7.96
C THR A 51 -5.29 -5.30 8.72
N GLY A 52 -5.53 -4.93 9.98
CA GLY A 52 -4.44 -4.42 10.83
C GLY A 52 -3.30 -5.42 10.94
N GLU A 53 -3.64 -6.70 11.01
CA GLU A 53 -2.66 -7.77 11.07
C GLU A 53 -1.80 -7.84 9.80
N GLU A 54 -2.41 -7.68 8.64
CA GLU A 54 -1.67 -7.65 7.37
C GLU A 54 -0.75 -6.44 7.30
N GLN A 55 -1.23 -5.27 7.70
CA GLN A 55 -0.43 -4.06 7.72
C GLN A 55 0.78 -4.22 8.62
N GLU A 56 0.60 -4.81 9.79
CA GLU A 56 1.69 -5.03 10.73
C GLU A 56 2.67 -6.08 10.21
N HIS A 57 2.16 -7.18 9.67
CA HIS A 57 3.00 -8.28 9.18
C HIS A 57 3.90 -7.85 8.01
N TYR A 58 3.39 -7.02 7.13
CA TYR A 58 4.11 -6.57 5.93
C TYR A 58 4.70 -5.17 6.07
N ASP A 59 4.59 -4.55 7.25
CA ASP A 59 5.09 -3.19 7.52
C ASP A 59 4.53 -2.18 6.51
N LEU A 60 3.22 -2.17 6.38
CA LEU A 60 2.49 -1.26 5.52
C LEU A 60 1.72 -0.24 6.35
N ILE A 61 1.56 0.96 5.83
CA ILE A 61 0.76 2.00 6.45
C ILE A 61 -0.25 2.53 5.44
N LEU A 62 -1.50 2.69 5.88
CA LEU A 62 -2.54 3.25 5.02
C LEU A 62 -2.22 4.72 4.74
N LEU A 63 -2.09 5.06 3.45
CA LEU A 63 -1.83 6.42 3.01
C LEU A 63 -3.12 7.16 2.72
N ASP A 64 -4.00 6.56 1.92
CA ASP A 64 -5.30 7.12 1.63
C ASP A 64 -6.28 6.06 1.16
N ARG A 65 -7.55 6.43 1.17
CA ARG A 65 -8.66 5.68 0.63
C ARG A 65 -9.35 6.59 -0.35
N PHE A 66 -9.56 6.15 -1.57
CA PHE A 66 -10.16 6.99 -2.59
C PHE A 66 -11.24 6.25 -3.37
N GLU A 67 -12.20 7.02 -3.83
CA GLU A 67 -13.32 6.53 -4.62
C GLU A 67 -13.19 7.04 -6.05
N TYR A 68 -13.58 6.20 -6.99
CA TYR A 68 -13.61 6.61 -8.39
C TYR A 68 -14.80 5.98 -9.10
N LYS A 69 -15.25 6.66 -10.15
CA LYS A 69 -16.35 6.15 -10.97
C LYS A 69 -15.78 5.20 -12.02
N GLU A 70 -16.46 4.10 -12.20
CA GLU A 70 -16.18 3.23 -13.32
C GLU A 70 -16.72 3.86 -14.61
N ALA A 71 -15.90 3.86 -15.62
CA ALA A 71 -16.32 4.34 -16.92
C ALA A 71 -17.30 3.36 -17.58
#